data_72817ea732e15774d8da28c35b66d92a
#
_entry.id   72817ea732e15774d8da28c35b66d92a
#
_cell.length_a   1.000
_cell.length_b   1.000
_cell.length_c   1.000
_cell.angle_alpha   90.00
_cell.angle_beta   90.00
_cell.angle_gamma   90.00
#
_symmetry.space_group_name_H-M   'P 1'
#
loop_
_entity.id
_entity.type
_entity.pdbx_description
1 polymer ?
#
loop_
_entity_poly.entity_id
_entity_poly.type
_entity_poly.pdbx_seq_one_letter_code
_entity_poly.pdbx_strand_id
1 'polypeptide(L)'
;MSFEGFVRYMNSDECSIFKSQHKTIYQDMNQPLCDYFISSSHNTYLIADQLMGPSHLWGYTSALLKGCRCLEIDCWDGSNNEPVVYHGHTLTSKIPFRSVIHVIDKYAFMSSAYPLVLSLENHCSPKQQEVMADCLKSILGDKLLSSPLGGETEMTRLPSPEALKFKVLIKNKKVGTIEEGMLRTGDETGAEVTDTGAETVVETGAETEDISESELLSDEETDDTTPIYRSKSPSKRKGDRRTSSPPPSKKSKVKKPKIAIALSDLVVYTKSSKFVSFEHSLENQKCYENNSIGEAKARKFVKHSAKEFISHTTRFITRIYPRGTRMTSSNYNPQEFWNVGCQMVALNFQTPGTQMELQDGKFLDNGGCGYVLKPEFLRDRNTTFTPKNVGAYSKPMSLSIRLISGHQLPPSSLSKTNKADPLVQIEIYGVPEDQAKKKSSVVKSNALCPKWNETFSFNIQVPELAMIRFCVEDEVSLVNNEFLGQYTLPVLSLNTGYRNIPLLTREGIKIESASLFAHIWYY
;
A
#
# COMPACT_ATOMS: atom_id res chain seq x y z
N MET A 1 17.74 -10.95 -40.84
CA MET A 1 16.73 -11.45 -39.88
C MET A 1 15.46 -11.69 -40.68
N SER A 2 14.82 -12.88 -40.57
CA SER A 2 13.50 -13.13 -41.19
C SER A 2 12.41 -12.33 -40.49
N PHE A 3 11.24 -12.16 -41.12
CA PHE A 3 10.08 -11.52 -40.48
C PHE A 3 9.69 -12.22 -39.16
N GLU A 4 9.67 -13.54 -39.17
CA GLU A 4 9.40 -14.34 -37.98
C GLU A 4 10.43 -14.13 -36.86
N GLY A 5 11.71 -14.06 -37.21
CA GLY A 5 12.80 -13.74 -36.26
C GLY A 5 12.66 -12.34 -35.69
N PHE A 6 12.22 -11.37 -36.49
CA PHE A 6 11.93 -10.01 -36.01
C PHE A 6 10.75 -9.98 -35.04
N VAL A 7 9.65 -10.66 -35.35
CA VAL A 7 8.47 -10.75 -34.46
C VAL A 7 8.84 -11.42 -33.14
N ARG A 8 9.64 -12.49 -33.17
CA ARG A 8 10.13 -13.15 -31.95
C ARG A 8 11.00 -12.21 -31.12
N TYR A 9 11.92 -11.48 -31.76
CA TYR A 9 12.74 -10.47 -31.06
C TYR A 9 11.90 -9.39 -30.42
N MET A 10 10.92 -8.82 -31.11
CA MET A 10 10.05 -7.78 -30.61
C MET A 10 9.23 -8.22 -29.38
N ASN A 11 8.89 -9.51 -29.29
CA ASN A 11 8.15 -10.08 -28.16
C ASN A 11 9.07 -10.74 -27.10
N SER A 12 10.39 -10.68 -27.28
CA SER A 12 11.34 -11.27 -26.36
C SER A 12 11.67 -10.35 -25.18
N ASP A 13 12.21 -10.93 -24.13
CA ASP A 13 12.75 -10.17 -22.99
C ASP A 13 13.89 -9.23 -23.37
N GLU A 14 14.62 -9.50 -24.46
CA GLU A 14 15.67 -8.65 -24.99
C GLU A 14 15.13 -7.30 -25.49
N CYS A 15 13.92 -7.30 -26.06
CA CYS A 15 13.27 -6.06 -26.53
C CYS A 15 12.40 -5.39 -25.43
N SER A 16 12.26 -6.00 -24.26
CA SER A 16 11.46 -5.47 -23.16
C SER A 16 12.01 -4.12 -22.68
N ILE A 17 11.09 -3.20 -22.37
CA ILE A 17 11.42 -1.93 -21.71
C ILE A 17 11.94 -2.16 -20.29
N PHE A 18 11.51 -3.22 -19.62
CA PHE A 18 11.89 -3.55 -18.26
C PHE A 18 13.17 -4.40 -18.23
N LYS A 19 14.17 -3.99 -17.44
CA LYS A 19 15.44 -4.69 -17.30
C LYS A 19 15.23 -6.12 -16.84
N SER A 20 15.80 -7.10 -17.55
CA SER A 20 15.65 -8.52 -17.23
C SER A 20 16.18 -8.88 -15.85
N GLN A 21 17.30 -8.28 -15.43
CA GLN A 21 17.84 -8.47 -14.08
C GLN A 21 16.90 -8.03 -12.95
N HIS A 22 16.02 -7.05 -13.20
CA HIS A 22 15.06 -6.56 -12.23
C HIS A 22 13.81 -7.47 -12.10
N LYS A 23 13.64 -8.43 -13.04
CA LYS A 23 12.62 -9.48 -12.95
C LYS A 23 12.97 -10.58 -11.95
N THR A 24 14.16 -10.55 -11.38
CA THR A 24 14.63 -11.46 -10.34
C THR A 24 14.94 -10.68 -9.07
N ILE A 25 15.11 -11.38 -7.96
CA ILE A 25 15.56 -10.76 -6.71
C ILE A 25 17.04 -10.45 -6.85
N TYR A 26 17.39 -9.17 -6.96
CA TYR A 26 18.75 -8.69 -7.17
C TYR A 26 19.21 -7.72 -6.09
N GLN A 27 18.27 -7.14 -5.33
CA GLN A 27 18.57 -6.24 -4.23
C GLN A 27 19.05 -7.02 -3.01
N ASP A 28 19.86 -6.38 -2.17
CA ASP A 28 20.25 -6.94 -0.88
C ASP A 28 19.01 -7.09 0.02
N MET A 29 18.68 -8.31 0.42
CA MET A 29 17.55 -8.64 1.27
C MET A 29 17.93 -8.86 2.74
N ASN A 30 19.20 -8.55 3.12
CA ASN A 30 19.74 -8.73 4.46
C ASN A 30 19.73 -7.45 5.31
N GLN A 31 19.21 -6.34 4.78
CA GLN A 31 19.00 -5.11 5.57
C GLN A 31 17.79 -5.26 6.51
N PRO A 32 17.66 -4.45 7.59
CA PRO A 32 16.50 -4.48 8.48
C PRO A 32 15.19 -4.25 7.73
N LEU A 33 14.08 -4.81 8.23
CA LEU A 33 12.75 -4.60 7.64
C LEU A 33 12.39 -3.14 7.41
N CYS A 34 12.86 -2.22 8.28
CA CYS A 34 12.59 -0.78 8.12
C CYS A 34 13.29 -0.14 6.91
N ASP A 35 14.22 -0.84 6.27
CA ASP A 35 14.97 -0.35 5.10
C ASP A 35 14.29 -0.65 3.76
N TYR A 36 13.09 -1.23 3.78
CA TYR A 36 12.36 -1.58 2.55
C TYR A 36 11.03 -0.85 2.43
N PHE A 37 10.63 -0.54 1.21
CA PHE A 37 9.23 -0.35 0.86
C PHE A 37 8.57 -1.73 0.82
N ILE A 38 7.36 -1.84 1.38
CA ILE A 38 6.64 -3.10 1.55
C ILE A 38 5.25 -2.95 0.92
N SER A 39 4.96 -3.76 -0.09
CA SER A 39 3.66 -3.75 -0.76
C SER A 39 2.53 -4.00 0.24
N SER A 40 1.62 -3.04 0.40
CA SER A 40 0.63 -3.02 1.49
C SER A 40 -0.77 -2.73 1.00
N SER A 41 -1.74 -3.50 1.49
CA SER A 41 -3.16 -3.37 1.21
C SER A 41 -3.92 -2.79 2.41
N HIS A 42 -4.91 -1.94 2.13
CA HIS A 42 -5.88 -1.41 3.08
C HIS A 42 -7.19 -2.18 2.97
N ASN A 43 -7.83 -2.51 4.10
CA ASN A 43 -9.11 -3.22 4.17
C ASN A 43 -9.22 -4.34 3.14
N THR A 44 -8.26 -5.26 3.18
CA THR A 44 -8.00 -6.27 2.15
C THR A 44 -9.20 -7.18 1.87
N TYR A 45 -10.10 -7.34 2.84
CA TYR A 45 -11.33 -8.12 2.74
C TYR A 45 -12.38 -7.49 1.82
N LEU A 46 -12.32 -6.16 1.54
CA LEU A 46 -13.29 -5.47 0.68
C LEU A 46 -12.94 -5.61 -0.80
N ILE A 47 -13.94 -5.92 -1.61
CA ILE A 47 -13.82 -6.02 -3.07
C ILE A 47 -14.58 -4.90 -3.82
N ALA A 48 -15.19 -3.95 -3.08
CA ALA A 48 -15.89 -2.78 -3.59
C ALA A 48 -15.72 -1.59 -2.64
N ASP A 49 -16.80 -0.83 -2.37
CA ASP A 49 -16.78 0.35 -1.51
C ASP A 49 -16.68 0.04 -0.01
N GLN A 50 -16.44 1.08 0.81
CA GLN A 50 -16.20 0.95 2.26
C GLN A 50 -17.50 0.86 3.09
N LEU A 51 -18.67 1.18 2.53
CA LEU A 51 -19.93 1.32 3.27
C LEU A 51 -20.85 0.10 3.15
N MET A 52 -21.02 -0.42 1.95
CA MET A 52 -21.94 -1.53 1.62
C MET A 52 -21.26 -2.60 0.76
N GLY A 53 -19.98 -2.42 0.44
CA GLY A 53 -19.21 -3.35 -0.38
C GLY A 53 -19.15 -4.74 0.26
N PRO A 54 -19.14 -5.81 -0.53
CA PRO A 54 -19.01 -7.15 0.00
C PRO A 54 -17.59 -7.40 0.52
N SER A 55 -17.49 -8.02 1.70
CA SER A 55 -16.27 -8.66 2.16
C SER A 55 -16.17 -10.05 1.51
N HIS A 56 -15.01 -10.37 0.94
CA HIS A 56 -14.83 -11.61 0.22
C HIS A 56 -13.39 -12.13 0.36
N LEU A 57 -13.24 -13.44 0.46
CA LEU A 57 -11.92 -14.11 0.57
C LEU A 57 -11.03 -13.85 -0.64
N TRP A 58 -11.63 -13.57 -1.81
CA TRP A 58 -10.90 -13.20 -3.03
C TRP A 58 -10.04 -11.95 -2.89
N GLY A 59 -10.43 -10.99 -2.05
CA GLY A 59 -9.62 -9.80 -1.77
C GLY A 59 -8.21 -10.18 -1.28
N TYR A 60 -8.14 -11.12 -0.34
CA TYR A 60 -6.86 -11.67 0.17
C TYR A 60 -6.10 -12.46 -0.89
N THR A 61 -6.80 -13.34 -1.61
CA THR A 61 -6.18 -14.13 -2.69
C THR A 61 -5.57 -13.23 -3.75
N SER A 62 -6.33 -12.26 -4.24
CA SER A 62 -5.88 -11.32 -5.28
C SER A 62 -4.68 -10.48 -4.82
N ALA A 63 -4.73 -9.92 -3.60
CA ALA A 63 -3.62 -9.15 -3.05
C ALA A 63 -2.34 -9.98 -2.92
N LEU A 64 -2.43 -11.20 -2.40
CA LEU A 64 -1.28 -12.10 -2.24
C LEU A 64 -0.67 -12.51 -3.58
N LEU A 65 -1.50 -12.82 -4.58
CA LEU A 65 -1.02 -13.17 -5.93
C LEU A 65 -0.36 -11.99 -6.65
N LYS A 66 -0.75 -10.75 -6.34
CA LYS A 66 -0.08 -9.52 -6.77
C LYS A 66 1.21 -9.19 -5.99
N GLY A 67 1.65 -10.06 -5.08
CA GLY A 67 2.87 -9.86 -4.29
C GLY A 67 2.72 -8.95 -3.07
N CYS A 68 1.50 -8.66 -2.60
CA CYS A 68 1.27 -7.88 -1.39
C CYS A 68 1.87 -8.58 -0.16
N ARG A 69 2.56 -7.82 0.71
CA ARG A 69 3.25 -8.34 1.90
C ARG A 69 2.75 -7.75 3.22
N CYS A 70 1.75 -6.88 3.19
CA CYS A 70 1.01 -6.44 4.37
C CYS A 70 -0.49 -6.44 4.07
N LEU A 71 -1.24 -7.28 4.77
CA LEU A 71 -2.69 -7.40 4.66
C LEU A 71 -3.38 -6.85 5.91
N GLU A 72 -4.55 -6.27 5.75
CA GLU A 72 -5.37 -5.78 6.86
C GLU A 72 -6.55 -6.70 7.15
N ILE A 73 -6.82 -6.91 8.43
CA ILE A 73 -7.89 -7.78 8.93
C ILE A 73 -8.59 -7.09 10.09
N ASP A 74 -9.81 -6.58 9.86
CA ASP A 74 -10.63 -5.94 10.88
C ASP A 74 -11.50 -6.99 11.58
N CYS A 75 -11.12 -7.31 12.81
CA CYS A 75 -11.65 -8.42 13.57
C CYS A 75 -12.71 -7.94 14.57
N TRP A 76 -13.88 -8.56 14.53
CA TRP A 76 -15.03 -8.25 15.36
C TRP A 76 -15.62 -9.52 15.98
N ASP A 77 -16.30 -9.37 17.12
CA ASP A 77 -17.03 -10.49 17.72
C ASP A 77 -18.11 -10.99 16.75
N GLY A 78 -18.07 -12.29 16.50
CA GLY A 78 -19.11 -13.00 15.77
C GLY A 78 -19.99 -13.84 16.70
N SER A 79 -21.03 -14.46 16.13
CA SER A 79 -21.87 -15.42 16.85
C SER A 79 -21.11 -16.71 17.16
N ASN A 80 -21.61 -17.46 18.15
CA ASN A 80 -21.04 -18.76 18.57
C ASN A 80 -19.55 -18.71 18.95
N ASN A 81 -19.08 -17.57 19.46
CA ASN A 81 -17.68 -17.34 19.83
C ASN A 81 -16.70 -17.49 18.64
N GLU A 82 -17.14 -17.24 17.41
CA GLU A 82 -16.33 -17.29 16.19
C GLU A 82 -16.09 -15.87 15.65
N PRO A 83 -14.84 -15.35 15.65
CA PRO A 83 -14.52 -14.02 15.13
C PRO A 83 -14.86 -13.87 13.66
N VAL A 84 -15.30 -12.66 13.28
CA VAL A 84 -15.64 -12.29 11.90
C VAL A 84 -14.83 -11.10 11.44
N VAL A 85 -14.69 -10.98 10.12
CA VAL A 85 -13.97 -9.88 9.46
C VAL A 85 -14.94 -9.07 8.61
N TYR A 86 -15.01 -7.78 8.87
CA TYR A 86 -15.79 -6.80 8.09
C TYR A 86 -15.42 -5.37 8.51
N HIS A 87 -15.83 -4.38 7.73
CA HIS A 87 -15.61 -2.98 8.08
C HIS A 87 -16.63 -2.54 9.14
N GLY A 88 -16.17 -2.34 10.37
CA GLY A 88 -17.01 -2.01 11.52
C GLY A 88 -17.84 -0.76 11.32
N HIS A 89 -19.02 -0.73 11.97
CA HIS A 89 -19.99 0.38 11.87
C HIS A 89 -20.52 0.66 10.45
N THR A 90 -20.37 -0.28 9.51
CA THR A 90 -20.88 -0.21 8.14
C THR A 90 -21.84 -1.36 7.83
N LEU A 91 -22.38 -1.37 6.61
CA LEU A 91 -23.25 -2.43 6.11
C LEU A 91 -22.51 -3.50 5.28
N THR A 92 -21.18 -3.51 5.34
CA THR A 92 -20.35 -4.50 4.63
C THR A 92 -20.64 -5.92 5.14
N SER A 93 -20.57 -6.90 4.25
CA SER A 93 -20.83 -8.30 4.63
C SER A 93 -19.72 -8.85 5.52
N LYS A 94 -20.02 -9.90 6.30
CA LYS A 94 -19.08 -10.53 7.24
C LYS A 94 -18.54 -11.83 6.66
N ILE A 95 -17.24 -12.08 6.84
CA ILE A 95 -16.59 -13.36 6.52
C ILE A 95 -15.93 -13.93 7.76
N PRO A 96 -15.87 -15.28 7.93
CA PRO A 96 -15.25 -15.89 9.12
C PRO A 96 -13.74 -15.62 9.16
N PHE A 97 -13.20 -15.22 10.33
CA PHE A 97 -11.76 -15.03 10.51
C PHE A 97 -10.97 -16.30 10.17
N ARG A 98 -11.42 -17.47 10.62
CA ARG A 98 -10.81 -18.77 10.32
C ARG A 98 -10.64 -19.00 8.81
N SER A 99 -11.66 -18.66 8.00
CA SER A 99 -11.61 -18.79 6.55
C SER A 99 -10.56 -17.86 5.92
N VAL A 100 -10.40 -16.65 6.45
CA VAL A 100 -9.35 -15.71 6.02
C VAL A 100 -7.96 -16.31 6.30
N ILE A 101 -7.74 -16.88 7.48
CA ILE A 101 -6.44 -17.47 7.83
C ILE A 101 -6.13 -18.70 6.96
N HIS A 102 -7.11 -19.53 6.60
CA HIS A 102 -6.92 -20.63 5.65
C HIS A 102 -6.52 -20.13 4.24
N VAL A 103 -7.11 -19.04 3.77
CA VAL A 103 -6.71 -18.42 2.48
C VAL A 103 -5.27 -17.90 2.56
N ILE A 104 -4.91 -17.24 3.67
CA ILE A 104 -3.55 -16.75 3.90
C ILE A 104 -2.57 -17.92 3.94
N ASP A 105 -2.86 -18.99 4.69
CA ASP A 105 -2.02 -20.18 4.76
C ASP A 105 -1.71 -20.76 3.37
N LYS A 106 -2.73 -20.81 2.52
CA LYS A 106 -2.62 -21.35 1.15
C LYS A 106 -1.83 -20.45 0.20
N TYR A 107 -2.03 -19.14 0.25
CA TYR A 107 -1.53 -18.22 -0.79
C TYR A 107 -0.36 -17.34 -0.33
N ALA A 108 -0.02 -17.30 0.97
CA ALA A 108 0.98 -16.39 1.54
C ALA A 108 2.31 -16.39 0.80
N PHE A 109 2.78 -17.56 0.39
CA PHE A 109 4.11 -17.74 -0.19
C PHE A 109 4.10 -18.28 -1.63
N MET A 110 2.99 -18.11 -2.35
CA MET A 110 2.92 -18.52 -3.76
C MET A 110 3.66 -17.56 -4.69
N SER A 111 3.56 -16.25 -4.45
CA SER A 111 4.18 -15.20 -5.28
C SER A 111 5.52 -14.70 -4.71
N SER A 112 5.79 -14.90 -3.43
CA SER A 112 7.00 -14.42 -2.76
C SER A 112 7.31 -15.25 -1.53
N ALA A 113 8.57 -15.59 -1.32
CA ALA A 113 9.05 -16.27 -0.12
C ALA A 113 9.24 -15.32 1.09
N TYR A 114 9.22 -14.02 0.87
CA TYR A 114 9.51 -13.02 1.91
C TYR A 114 8.33 -12.82 2.87
N PRO A 115 8.61 -12.31 4.08
CA PRO A 115 7.64 -12.32 5.17
C PRO A 115 6.34 -11.58 4.82
N LEU A 116 5.23 -12.10 5.38
CA LEU A 116 3.91 -11.50 5.29
C LEU A 116 3.52 -10.91 6.64
N VAL A 117 3.07 -9.66 6.66
CA VAL A 117 2.56 -8.98 7.86
C VAL A 117 1.04 -8.97 7.83
N LEU A 118 0.41 -9.47 8.90
CA LEU A 118 -1.03 -9.35 9.14
C LEU A 118 -1.28 -8.19 10.10
N SER A 119 -1.80 -7.09 9.58
CA SER A 119 -2.18 -5.91 10.35
C SER A 119 -3.58 -6.12 10.89
N LEU A 120 -3.70 -6.45 12.18
CA LEU A 120 -4.99 -6.66 12.82
C LEU A 120 -5.54 -5.33 13.34
N GLU A 121 -6.77 -4.99 12.91
CA GLU A 121 -7.60 -4.00 13.57
C GLU A 121 -8.57 -4.74 14.48
N ASN A 122 -8.20 -4.89 15.77
CA ASN A 122 -8.84 -5.84 16.67
C ASN A 122 -9.88 -5.15 17.57
N HIS A 123 -11.15 -5.50 17.36
CA HIS A 123 -12.31 -5.07 18.14
C HIS A 123 -12.96 -6.23 18.89
N CYS A 124 -12.36 -7.42 18.89
CA CYS A 124 -12.88 -8.60 19.55
C CYS A 124 -12.79 -8.50 21.08
N SER A 125 -13.72 -9.15 21.77
CA SER A 125 -13.62 -9.45 23.21
C SER A 125 -12.42 -10.35 23.50
N PRO A 126 -11.86 -10.36 24.73
CA PRO A 126 -10.73 -11.21 25.09
C PRO A 126 -10.97 -12.67 24.74
N LYS A 127 -12.17 -13.20 24.99
CA LYS A 127 -12.53 -14.58 24.68
C LYS A 127 -12.42 -14.91 23.19
N GLN A 128 -12.85 -14.01 22.30
CA GLN A 128 -12.70 -14.23 20.86
C GLN A 128 -11.28 -13.95 20.37
N GLN A 129 -10.51 -13.12 21.07
CA GLN A 129 -9.06 -12.97 20.81
C GLN A 129 -8.28 -14.26 21.09
N GLU A 130 -8.67 -15.05 22.08
CA GLU A 130 -8.10 -16.39 22.33
C GLU A 130 -8.38 -17.33 21.15
N VAL A 131 -9.63 -17.33 20.64
CA VAL A 131 -9.98 -18.08 19.43
C VAL A 131 -9.17 -17.62 18.21
N MET A 132 -8.92 -16.31 18.08
CA MET A 132 -8.04 -15.80 17.02
C MET A 132 -6.61 -16.34 17.16
N ALA A 133 -6.06 -16.34 18.37
CA ALA A 133 -4.72 -16.85 18.63
C ALA A 133 -4.62 -18.35 18.31
N ASP A 134 -5.61 -19.15 18.71
CA ASP A 134 -5.68 -20.58 18.40
C ASP A 134 -5.80 -20.84 16.90
N CYS A 135 -6.61 -20.05 16.17
CA CYS A 135 -6.71 -20.14 14.73
C CYS A 135 -5.35 -19.85 14.05
N LEU A 136 -4.66 -18.79 14.47
CA LEU A 136 -3.35 -18.41 13.93
C LEU A 136 -2.33 -19.53 14.15
N LYS A 137 -2.23 -20.05 15.38
CA LYS A 137 -1.29 -21.13 15.75
C LYS A 137 -1.60 -22.42 14.99
N SER A 138 -2.86 -22.87 15.03
CA SER A 138 -3.25 -24.18 14.48
C SER A 138 -3.23 -24.25 12.96
N ILE A 139 -3.54 -23.14 12.27
CA ILE A 139 -3.60 -23.12 10.80
C ILE A 139 -2.25 -22.77 10.19
N LEU A 140 -1.56 -21.73 10.69
CA LEU A 140 -0.30 -21.29 10.12
C LEU A 140 0.89 -22.16 10.56
N GLY A 141 0.81 -22.81 11.74
CA GLY A 141 1.88 -23.68 12.24
C GLY A 141 3.25 -23.00 12.22
N ASP A 142 4.24 -23.64 11.62
CA ASP A 142 5.63 -23.15 11.53
C ASP A 142 5.79 -21.85 10.70
N LYS A 143 4.80 -21.48 9.91
CA LYS A 143 4.81 -20.19 9.21
C LYS A 143 4.58 -19.02 10.16
N LEU A 144 3.87 -19.22 11.27
CA LEU A 144 3.63 -18.16 12.27
C LEU A 144 4.91 -17.85 13.05
N LEU A 145 5.31 -16.58 13.04
CA LEU A 145 6.40 -16.12 13.91
C LEU A 145 5.83 -15.80 15.30
N SER A 146 6.08 -16.67 16.26
CA SER A 146 5.59 -16.55 17.65
C SER A 146 6.67 -16.19 18.67
N SER A 147 7.95 -16.20 18.27
CA SER A 147 9.08 -15.84 19.13
C SER A 147 10.18 -15.16 18.29
N PRO A 148 11.06 -14.34 18.92
CA PRO A 148 12.20 -13.76 18.24
C PRO A 148 13.13 -14.81 17.63
N LEU A 149 13.72 -14.49 16.48
CA LEU A 149 14.71 -15.35 15.83
C LEU A 149 15.95 -15.50 16.73
N GLY A 150 16.46 -16.73 16.87
CA GLY A 150 17.67 -16.98 17.64
C GLY A 150 17.54 -16.79 19.16
N GLY A 151 16.33 -16.52 19.69
CA GLY A 151 16.12 -16.30 21.11
C GLY A 151 16.72 -15.01 21.65
N GLU A 152 16.96 -13.99 20.79
CA GLU A 152 17.50 -12.69 21.20
C GLU A 152 16.56 -11.99 22.20
N THR A 153 17.10 -11.64 23.37
CA THR A 153 16.38 -10.95 24.45
C THR A 153 16.49 -9.43 24.36
N GLU A 154 17.56 -8.89 23.76
CA GLU A 154 17.74 -7.46 23.53
C GLU A 154 17.72 -7.15 22.03
N MET A 155 16.62 -6.53 21.59
CA MET A 155 16.43 -6.18 20.19
C MET A 155 16.83 -4.74 19.92
N THR A 156 17.99 -4.53 19.31
CA THR A 156 18.47 -3.21 18.88
C THR A 156 18.12 -2.89 17.45
N ARG A 157 17.78 -3.91 16.64
CA ARG A 157 17.54 -3.83 15.20
C ARG A 157 16.50 -4.87 14.76
N LEU A 158 15.67 -4.52 13.79
CA LEU A 158 14.77 -5.48 13.18
C LEU A 158 15.51 -6.52 12.34
N PRO A 159 15.03 -7.77 12.25
CA PRO A 159 15.56 -8.76 11.34
C PRO A 159 15.35 -8.35 9.88
N SER A 160 16.08 -9.02 8.99
CA SER A 160 15.97 -8.81 7.55
C SER A 160 14.82 -9.61 6.93
N PRO A 161 14.31 -9.20 5.75
CA PRO A 161 13.38 -10.03 4.99
C PRO A 161 13.94 -11.43 4.70
N GLU A 162 15.25 -11.56 4.45
CA GLU A 162 15.93 -12.84 4.21
C GLU A 162 15.83 -13.78 5.42
N ALA A 163 16.11 -13.26 6.60
CA ALA A 163 16.01 -14.04 7.85
C ALA A 163 14.57 -14.47 8.19
N LEU A 164 13.59 -13.73 7.68
CA LEU A 164 12.16 -13.95 7.92
C LEU A 164 11.45 -14.68 6.77
N LYS A 165 12.17 -15.28 5.83
CA LYS A 165 11.54 -16.05 4.75
C LYS A 165 10.55 -17.07 5.31
N PHE A 166 9.41 -17.19 4.62
CA PHE A 166 8.31 -18.09 4.95
C PHE A 166 7.67 -17.85 6.34
N LYS A 167 7.85 -16.63 6.91
CA LYS A 167 7.22 -16.26 8.19
C LYS A 167 6.06 -15.28 7.98
N VAL A 168 5.01 -15.51 8.78
CA VAL A 168 3.86 -14.61 8.94
C VAL A 168 4.01 -13.89 10.28
N LEU A 169 4.03 -12.56 10.24
CA LEU A 169 4.16 -11.69 11.40
C LEU A 169 2.81 -11.08 11.76
N ILE A 170 2.50 -11.00 13.05
CA ILE A 170 1.28 -10.37 13.53
C ILE A 170 1.57 -8.94 13.98
N LYS A 171 0.95 -7.96 13.29
CA LYS A 171 0.97 -6.55 13.69
C LYS A 171 -0.30 -6.24 14.48
N ASN A 172 -0.15 -6.03 15.78
CA ASN A 172 -1.24 -5.73 16.72
C ASN A 172 -0.70 -4.99 17.95
N LYS A 173 -1.58 -4.55 18.82
CA LYS A 173 -1.22 -4.09 20.17
C LYS A 173 -0.65 -5.26 20.96
N LYS A 174 0.32 -4.96 21.83
CA LYS A 174 0.98 -5.94 22.70
C LYS A 174 0.98 -5.44 24.15
N VAL A 175 0.70 -6.35 25.09
CA VAL A 175 0.83 -6.11 26.53
C VAL A 175 2.30 -6.24 26.90
N GLY A 176 2.86 -5.20 27.47
CA GLY A 176 4.27 -5.19 27.86
C GLY A 176 5.26 -5.17 26.71
N THR A 177 6.47 -5.64 27.00
CA THR A 177 7.59 -5.73 26.05
C THR A 177 7.68 -7.12 25.41
N ILE A 178 8.58 -7.29 24.44
CA ILE A 178 8.85 -8.60 23.84
C ILE A 178 9.53 -9.52 24.87
N GLU A 179 10.46 -8.97 25.64
CA GLU A 179 11.20 -9.66 26.70
C GLU A 179 10.25 -10.25 27.77
N GLU A 180 9.28 -9.45 28.21
CA GLU A 180 8.25 -9.90 29.16
C GLU A 180 7.36 -11.00 28.56
N GLY A 181 7.05 -10.93 27.27
CA GLY A 181 6.32 -11.98 26.55
C GLY A 181 7.08 -13.30 26.52
N MET A 182 8.40 -13.25 26.26
CA MET A 182 9.25 -14.45 26.26
C MET A 182 9.34 -15.12 27.62
N LEU A 183 9.42 -14.34 28.68
CA LEU A 183 9.43 -14.91 30.06
C LEU A 183 8.14 -15.66 30.36
N ARG A 184 6.98 -15.15 29.92
CA ARG A 184 5.68 -15.84 30.10
C ARG A 184 5.60 -17.17 29.35
N THR A 185 6.17 -17.25 28.14
CA THR A 185 6.16 -18.48 27.32
C THR A 185 7.22 -19.49 27.73
N GLY A 186 8.30 -19.06 28.41
CA GLY A 186 9.38 -19.93 28.90
C GLY A 186 9.04 -20.73 30.14
N ASP A 187 8.12 -20.23 30.97
CA ASP A 187 7.70 -20.92 32.23
C ASP A 187 6.71 -22.10 32.00
N GLU A 188 6.10 -22.19 30.80
CA GLU A 188 5.16 -23.28 30.48
C GLU A 188 5.84 -24.65 30.26
N THR A 189 7.18 -24.75 30.24
CA THR A 189 7.89 -26.03 30.03
C THR A 189 8.20 -26.82 31.28
N GLY A 190 7.74 -26.41 32.46
CA GLY A 190 8.16 -27.06 33.73
C GLY A 190 7.19 -27.13 34.92
N ALA A 191 5.91 -26.78 34.80
CA ALA A 191 4.99 -26.90 35.92
C ALA A 191 3.61 -27.38 35.47
N GLU A 192 3.15 -28.53 36.01
CA GLU A 192 1.73 -28.88 36.05
C GLU A 192 0.97 -27.79 36.83
N VAL A 193 0.23 -26.95 36.10
CA VAL A 193 -0.62 -25.92 36.69
C VAL A 193 -1.95 -26.57 37.05
N THR A 194 -2.20 -26.70 38.35
CA THR A 194 -3.54 -26.96 38.89
C THR A 194 -4.49 -25.87 38.44
N ASP A 195 -5.58 -26.30 37.83
CA ASP A 195 -6.69 -25.48 37.33
C ASP A 195 -7.27 -24.57 38.43
N THR A 196 -6.85 -23.32 38.46
CA THR A 196 -7.56 -22.24 39.13
C THR A 196 -7.81 -21.17 38.09
N GLY A 197 -9.02 -21.17 37.52
CA GLY A 197 -9.48 -20.22 36.50
C GLY A 197 -9.42 -18.76 36.96
N ALA A 198 -8.25 -18.16 36.85
CA ALA A 198 -8.04 -16.71 36.96
C ALA A 198 -7.85 -16.14 35.57
N GLU A 199 -8.87 -15.47 35.04
CA GLU A 199 -8.79 -14.64 33.82
C GLU A 199 -7.68 -13.59 34.00
N THR A 200 -6.49 -13.82 33.46
CA THR A 200 -5.39 -12.85 33.47
C THR A 200 -5.61 -11.82 32.37
N VAL A 201 -6.37 -10.81 32.71
CA VAL A 201 -6.66 -9.68 31.80
C VAL A 201 -5.98 -8.43 32.36
N VAL A 202 -5.03 -7.86 31.63
CA VAL A 202 -4.30 -6.64 32.03
C VAL A 202 -4.90 -5.41 31.36
N GLU A 203 -5.21 -4.38 32.14
CA GLU A 203 -5.64 -3.08 31.60
C GLU A 203 -4.43 -2.31 31.06
N THR A 204 -4.40 -2.05 29.76
CA THR A 204 -3.42 -1.14 29.19
C THR A 204 -3.93 0.30 29.25
N GLY A 205 -3.25 1.14 30.03
CA GLY A 205 -3.56 2.56 30.18
C GLY A 205 -3.11 3.42 29.00
N ALA A 206 -3.39 3.03 27.76
CA ALA A 206 -3.13 3.86 26.60
C ALA A 206 -4.46 4.48 26.13
N GLU A 207 -4.60 5.78 26.30
CA GLU A 207 -5.71 6.55 25.74
C GLU A 207 -5.65 6.48 24.22
N THR A 208 -6.64 5.85 23.59
CA THR A 208 -6.94 6.06 22.20
C THR A 208 -7.89 7.24 22.13
N GLU A 209 -7.48 8.37 21.59
CA GLU A 209 -8.42 9.39 21.19
C GLU A 209 -9.28 8.79 20.07
N ASP A 210 -10.58 8.59 20.35
CA ASP A 210 -11.58 8.53 19.30
C ASP A 210 -11.51 9.86 18.57
N ILE A 211 -11.20 9.83 17.28
CA ILE A 211 -11.37 10.99 16.42
C ILE A 211 -12.87 11.31 16.47
N SER A 212 -13.23 12.38 17.16
CA SER A 212 -14.61 12.85 17.20
C SER A 212 -15.00 13.27 15.78
N GLU A 213 -16.25 12.99 15.36
CA GLU A 213 -16.81 13.42 14.07
C GLU A 213 -16.63 14.93 13.78
N SER A 214 -16.30 15.75 14.80
CA SER A 214 -16.04 17.18 14.66
C SER A 214 -14.66 17.51 14.05
N GLU A 215 -13.66 16.62 14.07
CA GLU A 215 -12.38 16.83 13.36
C GLU A 215 -12.46 16.46 11.87
N LEU A 216 -13.50 15.77 11.44
CA LEU A 216 -13.73 15.41 10.04
C LEU A 216 -14.23 16.57 9.16
N LEU A 217 -14.62 17.69 9.75
CA LEU A 217 -15.29 18.80 9.04
C LEU A 217 -14.44 20.07 8.84
N SER A 218 -13.17 20.11 9.24
CA SER A 218 -12.39 21.37 9.26
C SER A 218 -11.32 21.53 8.18
N ASP A 219 -11.13 20.59 7.25
CA ASP A 219 -10.12 20.73 6.19
C ASP A 219 -10.76 20.54 4.79
N GLU A 220 -11.55 21.54 4.32
CA GLU A 220 -11.79 21.76 2.90
C GLU A 220 -10.56 22.48 2.28
N GLU A 221 -9.60 21.73 1.78
CA GLU A 221 -8.74 22.19 0.68
C GLU A 221 -9.11 21.39 -0.56
N THR A 222 -9.62 22.12 -1.54
CA THR A 222 -10.09 21.65 -2.84
C THR A 222 -8.98 20.98 -3.63
N ASP A 223 -9.13 19.70 -3.91
CA ASP A 223 -8.35 18.98 -4.91
C ASP A 223 -9.04 19.20 -6.27
N ASP A 224 -8.39 20.00 -7.10
CA ASP A 224 -8.91 20.51 -8.37
C ASP A 224 -8.73 19.44 -9.46
N THR A 225 -9.71 18.55 -9.61
CA THR A 225 -9.99 17.83 -10.89
C THR A 225 -11.24 16.95 -10.77
N THR A 226 -12.44 17.54 -10.74
CA THR A 226 -13.65 16.94 -11.36
C THR A 226 -14.81 17.96 -11.36
N PRO A 227 -15.57 18.14 -12.45
CA PRO A 227 -16.65 19.11 -12.50
C PRO A 227 -17.88 18.61 -11.77
N ILE A 228 -18.31 19.38 -10.76
CA ILE A 228 -19.53 19.12 -10.01
C ILE A 228 -20.71 19.81 -10.70
N TYR A 229 -21.71 19.04 -11.12
CA TYR A 229 -23.02 19.56 -11.50
C TYR A 229 -23.78 20.04 -10.26
N ARG A 230 -23.99 21.35 -10.18
CA ARG A 230 -24.87 21.98 -9.17
C ARG A 230 -26.32 21.99 -9.66
N SER A 231 -27.21 21.23 -9.02
CA SER A 231 -28.63 21.45 -9.09
C SER A 231 -29.07 22.40 -7.96
N LYS A 232 -29.67 23.52 -8.33
CA LYS A 232 -30.33 24.47 -7.42
C LYS A 232 -31.76 24.01 -7.13
N SER A 233 -32.18 24.01 -5.87
CA SER A 233 -33.57 24.10 -5.52
C SER A 233 -33.78 25.00 -4.30
N PRO A 234 -34.98 25.63 -4.13
CA PRO A 234 -35.10 26.94 -3.52
C PRO A 234 -35.50 26.95 -2.04
N SER A 235 -35.12 28.06 -1.41
CA SER A 235 -35.40 28.44 -0.03
C SER A 235 -36.90 28.54 0.31
N LYS A 236 -37.33 28.07 1.50
CA LYS A 236 -38.52 28.55 2.21
C LYS A 236 -38.21 28.89 3.66
N ARG A 237 -38.85 30.00 4.08
CA ARG A 237 -38.69 30.75 5.32
C ARG A 237 -39.42 30.15 6.52
N LYS A 238 -38.80 30.37 7.70
CA LYS A 238 -39.31 30.69 9.05
C LYS A 238 -40.59 30.02 9.60
N GLY A 239 -40.41 29.47 10.79
CA GLY A 239 -41.46 29.25 11.79
C GLY A 239 -40.83 28.91 13.16
N ASP A 240 -40.77 29.90 14.07
CA ASP A 240 -40.40 29.75 15.48
C ASP A 240 -41.36 28.82 16.21
N ARG A 241 -40.83 27.80 16.89
CA ARG A 241 -41.46 27.22 18.09
C ARG A 241 -40.39 26.70 19.04
N ARG A 242 -40.22 27.39 20.18
CA ARG A 242 -39.51 26.92 21.35
C ARG A 242 -40.22 25.70 21.93
N THR A 243 -39.51 24.57 22.00
CA THR A 243 -39.84 23.48 22.90
C THR A 243 -38.57 23.05 23.63
N SER A 244 -38.67 23.00 24.95
CA SER A 244 -37.63 22.63 25.89
C SER A 244 -37.11 21.21 25.64
N SER A 245 -35.82 21.06 25.39
CA SER A 245 -35.11 19.77 25.32
C SER A 245 -34.84 19.23 26.72
N PRO A 246 -34.95 17.91 26.93
CA PRO A 246 -34.54 17.27 28.17
C PRO A 246 -33.00 17.27 28.30
N PRO A 247 -32.43 17.17 29.52
CA PRO A 247 -30.99 17.23 29.75
C PRO A 247 -30.27 16.04 29.07
N PRO A 248 -29.02 16.24 28.60
CA PRO A 248 -28.28 15.20 27.91
C PRO A 248 -28.01 14.00 28.84
N SER A 249 -28.45 12.83 28.42
CA SER A 249 -28.15 11.57 29.06
C SER A 249 -26.62 11.40 29.09
N LYS A 250 -26.07 11.08 30.26
CA LYS A 250 -24.66 10.75 30.44
C LYS A 250 -24.31 9.61 29.47
N LYS A 251 -23.53 9.91 28.41
CA LYS A 251 -22.94 8.88 27.53
C LYS A 251 -22.17 7.91 28.42
N SER A 252 -22.58 6.67 28.48
CA SER A 252 -21.84 5.60 29.13
C SER A 252 -20.47 5.48 28.45
N LYS A 253 -19.38 5.64 29.20
CA LYS A 253 -18.03 5.38 28.70
C LYS A 253 -17.98 3.92 28.27
N VAL A 254 -17.93 3.66 26.97
CA VAL A 254 -17.68 2.32 26.43
C VAL A 254 -16.29 1.89 26.95
N LYS A 255 -16.24 0.85 27.77
CA LYS A 255 -14.97 0.30 28.25
C LYS A 255 -14.21 -0.25 27.04
N LYS A 256 -12.95 0.19 26.85
CA LYS A 256 -12.07 -0.31 25.80
C LYS A 256 -11.88 -1.82 25.95
N PRO A 257 -11.88 -2.59 24.85
CA PRO A 257 -11.65 -4.03 24.93
C PRO A 257 -10.27 -4.31 25.50
N LYS A 258 -10.18 -5.25 26.42
CA LYS A 258 -8.93 -5.74 27.01
C LYS A 258 -8.22 -6.63 25.98
N ILE A 259 -6.88 -6.71 26.03
CA ILE A 259 -6.08 -7.55 25.13
C ILE A 259 -5.84 -8.91 25.80
N ALA A 260 -6.19 -9.99 25.09
CA ALA A 260 -5.88 -11.35 25.54
C ALA A 260 -4.37 -11.62 25.40
N ILE A 261 -3.78 -12.22 26.44
CA ILE A 261 -2.34 -12.53 26.48
C ILE A 261 -1.96 -13.47 25.33
N ALA A 262 -2.77 -14.50 25.06
CA ALA A 262 -2.52 -15.46 23.99
C ALA A 262 -2.33 -14.80 22.60
N LEU A 263 -3.14 -13.77 22.28
CA LEU A 263 -2.98 -13.01 21.03
C LEU A 263 -1.84 -12.00 21.11
N SER A 264 -1.66 -11.35 22.26
CA SER A 264 -0.58 -10.39 22.52
C SER A 264 0.80 -11.00 22.31
N ASP A 265 1.02 -12.24 22.77
CA ASP A 265 2.33 -12.89 22.71
C ASP A 265 2.72 -13.34 21.30
N LEU A 266 1.76 -13.40 20.35
CA LEU A 266 2.06 -13.60 18.93
C LEU A 266 2.66 -12.34 18.23
N VAL A 267 2.65 -11.20 18.90
CA VAL A 267 3.23 -9.95 18.35
C VAL A 267 4.71 -9.90 18.74
N VAL A 268 5.60 -10.02 17.75
CA VAL A 268 7.06 -10.05 17.98
C VAL A 268 7.75 -8.80 17.42
N TYR A 269 7.86 -8.63 16.11
CA TYR A 269 8.62 -7.51 15.48
C TYR A 269 7.74 -6.35 15.01
N THR A 270 6.44 -6.42 15.21
CA THR A 270 5.46 -5.50 14.62
C THR A 270 4.40 -5.05 15.63
N LYS A 271 4.87 -4.61 16.83
CA LYS A 271 4.00 -4.06 17.87
C LYS A 271 3.42 -2.72 17.41
N SER A 272 2.10 -2.60 17.39
CA SER A 272 1.42 -1.33 17.10
C SER A 272 1.52 -0.37 18.27
N SER A 273 2.11 0.80 18.04
CA SER A 273 2.25 1.88 19.02
C SER A 273 1.66 3.18 18.49
N LYS A 274 1.04 3.97 19.38
CA LYS A 274 0.49 5.29 19.02
C LYS A 274 1.64 6.23 18.69
N PHE A 275 1.57 6.93 17.56
CA PHE A 275 2.50 8.00 17.23
C PHE A 275 2.18 9.25 18.09
N VAL A 276 3.12 9.72 18.89
CA VAL A 276 3.03 10.90 19.74
C VAL A 276 3.69 12.10 19.03
N SER A 277 5.01 12.08 18.91
CA SER A 277 5.81 13.04 18.15
C SER A 277 7.08 12.36 17.64
N PHE A 278 7.80 13.01 16.73
CA PHE A 278 9.07 12.49 16.22
C PHE A 278 10.15 12.44 17.30
N GLU A 279 10.20 13.44 18.17
CA GLU A 279 11.13 13.48 19.32
C GLU A 279 10.83 12.34 20.30
N HIS A 280 9.55 12.18 20.68
CA HIS A 280 9.15 11.09 21.57
C HIS A 280 9.52 9.71 20.98
N SER A 281 9.32 9.51 19.69
CA SER A 281 9.68 8.25 19.03
C SER A 281 11.19 8.02 19.06
N LEU A 282 11.98 9.07 18.83
CA LEU A 282 13.44 8.97 18.83
C LEU A 282 14.00 8.57 20.18
N GLU A 283 13.40 9.08 21.28
CA GLU A 283 13.87 8.88 22.65
C GLU A 283 13.33 7.59 23.29
N ASN A 284 12.08 7.19 22.97
CA ASN A 284 11.34 6.19 23.74
C ASN A 284 10.91 4.96 22.94
N GLN A 285 10.76 5.08 21.60
CA GLN A 285 10.20 4.00 20.79
C GLN A 285 11.24 2.91 20.53
N LYS A 286 10.83 1.65 20.68
CA LYS A 286 11.66 0.47 20.36
C LYS A 286 11.60 0.18 18.85
N CYS A 287 12.64 -0.44 18.30
CA CYS A 287 12.73 -0.73 16.86
C CYS A 287 11.58 -1.60 16.33
N TYR A 288 10.99 -2.46 17.18
CA TYR A 288 9.86 -3.31 16.84
C TYR A 288 8.48 -2.64 17.00
N GLU A 289 8.43 -1.39 17.41
CA GLU A 289 7.19 -0.61 17.52
C GLU A 289 6.89 0.12 16.22
N ASN A 290 5.69 -0.09 15.69
CA ASN A 290 5.26 0.41 14.40
C ASN A 290 4.18 1.48 14.60
N ASN A 291 4.21 2.53 13.81
CA ASN A 291 3.19 3.57 13.84
C ASN A 291 2.26 3.45 12.62
N SER A 292 0.96 3.56 12.84
CA SER A 292 -0.03 3.74 11.78
C SER A 292 -0.50 5.19 11.78
N ILE A 293 -0.41 5.87 10.63
CA ILE A 293 -0.70 7.30 10.48
C ILE A 293 -1.67 7.47 9.32
N GLY A 294 -2.79 8.14 9.56
CA GLY A 294 -3.77 8.44 8.51
C GLY A 294 -3.21 9.40 7.45
N GLU A 295 -3.67 9.27 6.22
CA GLU A 295 -3.27 10.03 5.04
C GLU A 295 -3.15 11.54 5.30
N ALA A 296 -4.16 12.18 5.88
CA ALA A 296 -4.19 13.63 6.10
C ALA A 296 -3.08 14.11 7.06
N LYS A 297 -2.89 13.39 8.17
CA LYS A 297 -1.83 13.68 9.15
C LYS A 297 -0.44 13.45 8.56
N ALA A 298 -0.26 12.34 7.84
CA ALA A 298 1.00 12.01 7.18
C ALA A 298 1.37 13.06 6.12
N ARG A 299 0.39 13.55 5.33
CA ARG A 299 0.60 14.62 4.34
C ARG A 299 1.03 15.93 4.99
N LYS A 300 0.48 16.29 6.16
CA LYS A 300 0.97 17.43 6.95
C LYS A 300 2.45 17.26 7.33
N PHE A 301 2.87 16.06 7.73
CA PHE A 301 4.28 15.77 8.03
C PHE A 301 5.18 15.85 6.79
N VAL A 302 4.77 15.31 5.65
CA VAL A 302 5.51 15.48 4.38
C VAL A 302 5.70 16.94 4.03
N LYS A 303 4.69 17.78 4.27
CA LYS A 303 4.72 19.21 3.93
C LYS A 303 5.59 20.05 4.87
N HIS A 304 5.55 19.76 6.19
CA HIS A 304 6.11 20.65 7.23
C HIS A 304 7.25 20.05 8.05
N SER A 305 7.41 18.73 8.08
CA SER A 305 8.36 18.00 8.94
C SER A 305 9.01 16.83 8.19
N ALA A 306 9.31 17.03 6.89
CA ALA A 306 9.81 15.95 6.03
C ALA A 306 11.14 15.37 6.54
N LYS A 307 12.03 16.18 7.09
CA LYS A 307 13.32 15.74 7.64
C LYS A 307 13.13 14.82 8.84
N GLU A 308 12.29 15.24 9.79
CA GLU A 308 11.95 14.47 10.99
C GLU A 308 11.23 13.19 10.61
N PHE A 309 10.34 13.26 9.61
CA PHE A 309 9.62 12.08 9.12
C PHE A 309 10.56 11.07 8.46
N ILE A 310 11.53 11.50 7.66
CA ILE A 310 12.55 10.61 7.09
C ILE A 310 13.42 10.01 8.20
N SER A 311 13.89 10.82 9.16
CA SER A 311 14.62 10.32 10.34
C SER A 311 13.84 9.25 11.10
N HIS A 312 12.52 9.40 11.21
CA HIS A 312 11.63 8.41 11.82
C HIS A 312 11.55 7.11 10.99
N THR A 313 11.34 7.22 9.69
CA THR A 313 11.19 6.05 8.80
C THR A 313 12.51 5.31 8.56
N THR A 314 13.69 5.88 8.86
CA THR A 314 14.97 5.14 8.89
C THR A 314 15.08 4.17 10.08
N ARG A 315 14.21 4.29 11.08
CA ARG A 315 14.27 3.53 12.33
C ARG A 315 13.05 2.66 12.57
N PHE A 316 11.86 3.17 12.23
CA PHE A 316 10.59 2.59 12.59
C PHE A 316 9.72 2.33 11.37
N ILE A 317 9.10 1.15 11.34
CA ILE A 317 8.11 0.85 10.31
C ILE A 317 6.90 1.76 10.49
N THR A 318 6.57 2.48 9.44
CA THR A 318 5.44 3.40 9.39
C THR A 318 4.45 2.94 8.33
N ARG A 319 3.19 2.75 8.74
CA ARG A 319 2.07 2.42 7.87
C ARG A 319 1.20 3.65 7.64
N ILE A 320 0.95 3.97 6.37
CA ILE A 320 0.00 5.00 5.97
C ILE A 320 -1.28 4.33 5.48
N TYR A 321 -2.44 4.87 5.84
CA TYR A 321 -3.75 4.35 5.44
C TYR A 321 -4.67 5.48 4.96
N PRO A 322 -5.65 5.19 4.04
CA PRO A 322 -6.57 6.17 3.50
C PRO A 322 -7.43 6.81 4.59
N ARG A 323 -7.81 8.07 4.39
CA ARG A 323 -8.76 8.75 5.28
C ARG A 323 -10.17 8.14 5.18
N GLY A 324 -10.92 8.13 6.28
CA GLY A 324 -12.26 7.53 6.35
C GLY A 324 -13.29 8.12 5.37
N THR A 325 -13.08 9.35 4.88
CA THR A 325 -13.96 9.98 3.87
C THR A 325 -13.85 9.37 2.47
N ARG A 326 -12.90 8.45 2.22
CA ARG A 326 -12.78 7.71 0.95
C ARG A 326 -13.75 6.53 0.87
N MET A 327 -15.03 6.82 1.04
CA MET A 327 -16.12 5.82 1.12
C MET A 327 -16.21 4.94 -0.13
N THR A 328 -15.82 5.45 -1.30
CA THR A 328 -15.78 4.71 -2.58
C THR A 328 -14.53 3.85 -2.74
N SER A 329 -13.75 3.65 -1.70
CA SER A 329 -12.43 2.98 -1.75
C SER A 329 -11.43 3.65 -2.69
N SER A 330 -11.53 4.96 -2.94
CA SER A 330 -10.55 5.69 -3.74
C SER A 330 -9.17 5.67 -3.08
N ASN A 331 -8.12 5.83 -3.86
CA ASN A 331 -6.74 5.82 -3.38
C ASN A 331 -6.14 7.23 -3.36
N TYR A 332 -5.26 7.49 -2.39
CA TYR A 332 -4.38 8.65 -2.35
C TYR A 332 -3.11 8.40 -3.18
N ASN A 333 -2.38 9.47 -3.52
CA ASN A 333 -1.11 9.35 -4.22
C ASN A 333 -0.04 8.70 -3.31
N PRO A 334 0.45 7.48 -3.62
CA PRO A 334 1.43 6.81 -2.75
C PRO A 334 2.83 7.41 -2.84
N GLN A 335 3.17 8.08 -3.95
CA GLN A 335 4.50 8.59 -4.21
C GLN A 335 4.97 9.58 -3.15
N GLU A 336 4.07 10.45 -2.65
CA GLU A 336 4.40 11.44 -1.62
C GLU A 336 4.92 10.80 -0.32
N PHE A 337 4.45 9.59 0.02
CA PHE A 337 4.88 8.87 1.22
C PHE A 337 6.10 7.98 0.98
N TRP A 338 6.27 7.46 -0.23
CA TRP A 338 7.52 6.79 -0.61
C TRP A 338 8.70 7.76 -0.63
N ASN A 339 8.47 9.01 -1.03
CA ASN A 339 9.50 10.07 -1.04
C ASN A 339 10.06 10.40 0.36
N VAL A 340 9.36 10.04 1.42
CA VAL A 340 9.82 10.20 2.82
C VAL A 340 10.09 8.85 3.50
N GLY A 341 10.20 7.77 2.74
CA GLY A 341 10.65 6.46 3.22
C GLY A 341 9.62 5.65 3.99
N CYS A 342 8.31 5.97 3.93
CA CYS A 342 7.27 5.16 4.55
C CYS A 342 7.28 3.75 3.96
N GLN A 343 7.33 2.73 4.82
CA GLN A 343 7.47 1.35 4.41
C GLN A 343 6.16 0.76 3.88
N MET A 344 5.07 0.93 4.63
CA MET A 344 3.77 0.33 4.36
C MET A 344 2.76 1.40 3.93
N VAL A 345 2.77 1.76 2.66
CA VAL A 345 1.81 2.70 2.07
C VAL A 345 0.60 1.90 1.60
N ALA A 346 -0.40 1.75 2.48
CA ALA A 346 -1.53 0.86 2.25
C ALA A 346 -2.56 1.47 1.30
N LEU A 347 -2.91 0.73 0.24
CA LEU A 347 -3.87 1.13 -0.78
C LEU A 347 -5.05 0.15 -0.86
N ASN A 348 -6.16 0.63 -1.38
CA ASN A 348 -7.35 -0.15 -1.72
C ASN A 348 -7.09 -0.91 -3.04
N PHE A 349 -6.67 -2.18 -2.96
CA PHE A 349 -6.28 -2.99 -4.11
C PHE A 349 -7.45 -3.31 -5.06
N GLN A 350 -8.69 -3.21 -4.57
CA GLN A 350 -9.91 -3.40 -5.36
C GLN A 350 -10.22 -2.23 -6.30
N THR A 351 -9.60 -1.06 -6.11
CA THR A 351 -9.91 0.14 -6.88
C THR A 351 -8.80 0.43 -7.90
N PRO A 352 -9.02 0.17 -9.19
CA PRO A 352 -8.05 0.45 -10.22
C PRO A 352 -7.86 1.96 -10.43
N GLY A 353 -6.75 2.34 -11.04
CA GLY A 353 -6.41 3.73 -11.38
C GLY A 353 -4.93 4.02 -11.18
N THR A 354 -4.53 5.26 -11.43
CA THR A 354 -3.12 5.68 -11.45
C THR A 354 -2.37 5.30 -10.18
N GLN A 355 -3.01 5.37 -9.02
CA GLN A 355 -2.37 5.04 -7.73
C GLN A 355 -2.00 3.54 -7.65
N MET A 356 -2.89 2.67 -8.13
CA MET A 356 -2.60 1.23 -8.20
C MET A 356 -1.64 0.89 -9.35
N GLU A 357 -1.68 1.62 -10.45
CA GLU A 357 -0.71 1.48 -11.54
C GLU A 357 0.72 1.83 -11.06
N LEU A 358 0.86 2.88 -10.21
CA LEU A 358 2.12 3.21 -9.55
C LEU A 358 2.55 2.13 -8.55
N GLN A 359 1.62 1.60 -7.75
CA GLN A 359 1.85 0.52 -6.81
C GLN A 359 2.34 -0.75 -7.53
N ASP A 360 1.59 -1.20 -8.53
CA ASP A 360 1.92 -2.39 -9.32
C ASP A 360 3.28 -2.21 -10.01
N GLY A 361 3.53 -1.03 -10.62
CA GLY A 361 4.80 -0.71 -11.27
C GLY A 361 5.99 -0.67 -10.33
N LYS A 362 5.84 -0.08 -9.13
CA LYS A 362 6.91 -0.02 -8.13
C LYS A 362 7.32 -1.41 -7.65
N PHE A 363 6.35 -2.24 -7.33
CA PHE A 363 6.60 -3.58 -6.79
C PHE A 363 6.77 -4.66 -7.87
N LEU A 364 6.79 -4.28 -9.16
CA LEU A 364 7.28 -5.12 -10.25
C LEU A 364 8.81 -5.34 -10.13
N ASP A 365 9.52 -4.36 -9.59
CA ASP A 365 10.95 -4.40 -9.33
C ASP A 365 11.32 -5.47 -8.29
N ASN A 366 12.60 -5.85 -8.26
CA ASN A 366 13.15 -6.86 -7.35
C ASN A 366 12.39 -8.19 -7.42
N GLY A 367 12.08 -8.63 -8.64
CA GLY A 367 11.41 -9.90 -8.89
C GLY A 367 9.95 -9.97 -8.46
N GLY A 368 9.28 -8.83 -8.28
CA GLY A 368 7.88 -8.79 -7.84
C GLY A 368 7.66 -9.36 -6.43
N CYS A 369 8.72 -9.41 -5.61
CA CYS A 369 8.68 -10.09 -4.30
C CYS A 369 7.92 -9.29 -3.21
N GLY A 370 7.47 -8.07 -3.52
CA GLY A 370 6.73 -7.20 -2.61
C GLY A 370 7.60 -6.41 -1.63
N TYR A 371 8.92 -6.52 -1.74
CA TYR A 371 9.92 -5.75 -1.01
C TYR A 371 10.85 -5.04 -1.99
N VAL A 372 11.01 -3.74 -1.84
CA VAL A 372 11.95 -2.92 -2.63
C VAL A 372 12.84 -2.16 -1.66
N LEU A 373 14.16 -2.34 -1.77
CA LEU A 373 15.14 -1.68 -0.91
C LEU A 373 15.06 -0.16 -1.11
N LYS A 374 14.94 0.60 -0.03
CA LYS A 374 14.94 2.06 -0.08
C LYS A 374 16.30 2.59 -0.54
N PRO A 375 16.36 3.72 -1.27
CA PRO A 375 17.61 4.40 -1.56
C PRO A 375 18.43 4.65 -0.30
N GLU A 376 19.75 4.71 -0.41
CA GLU A 376 20.66 4.87 0.72
C GLU A 376 20.31 6.10 1.57
N PHE A 377 20.00 7.23 0.94
CA PHE A 377 19.62 8.46 1.63
C PHE A 377 18.29 8.39 2.41
N LEU A 378 17.46 7.35 2.20
CA LEU A 378 16.27 7.06 3.02
C LEU A 378 16.52 5.95 4.06
N ARG A 379 17.75 5.44 4.15
CA ARG A 379 18.22 4.47 5.15
C ARG A 379 19.29 5.04 6.07
N ASP A 380 19.98 6.09 5.63
CA ASP A 380 20.99 6.80 6.41
C ASP A 380 20.34 7.67 7.50
N ARG A 381 20.67 7.38 8.76
CA ARG A 381 20.18 8.12 9.92
C ARG A 381 20.68 9.58 10.00
N ASN A 382 21.74 9.91 9.27
CA ASN A 382 22.35 11.24 9.22
C ASN A 382 21.97 12.01 7.95
N THR A 383 21.01 11.49 7.18
CA THR A 383 20.60 12.13 5.94
C THR A 383 20.11 13.56 6.12
N THR A 384 20.45 14.41 5.18
CA THR A 384 19.89 15.77 5.05
C THR A 384 18.92 15.87 3.87
N PHE A 385 18.68 14.75 3.21
CA PHE A 385 17.72 14.67 2.11
C PHE A 385 16.31 15.04 2.57
N THR A 386 15.61 15.81 1.75
CA THR A 386 14.16 15.97 1.80
C THR A 386 13.62 16.03 0.37
N PRO A 387 12.34 15.69 0.13
CA PRO A 387 11.76 15.78 -1.23
C PRO A 387 11.80 17.16 -1.89
N LYS A 388 11.97 18.24 -1.08
CA LYS A 388 12.10 19.61 -1.55
C LYS A 388 13.55 20.12 -1.61
N ASN A 389 14.48 19.42 -1.00
CA ASN A 389 15.90 19.72 -1.01
C ASN A 389 16.69 18.44 -1.19
N VAL A 390 16.91 18.09 -2.45
CA VAL A 390 17.59 16.85 -2.84
C VAL A 390 19.10 16.90 -2.61
N GLY A 391 19.69 18.10 -2.60
CA GLY A 391 21.08 18.35 -2.23
C GLY A 391 22.11 17.50 -2.98
N ALA A 392 23.16 17.06 -2.26
CA ALA A 392 24.23 16.25 -2.79
C ALA A 392 23.83 14.77 -3.05
N TYR A 393 22.64 14.37 -2.65
CA TYR A 393 22.14 12.99 -2.86
C TYR A 393 21.59 12.77 -4.25
N SER A 394 21.30 13.85 -4.99
CA SER A 394 20.77 13.76 -6.35
C SER A 394 21.90 13.44 -7.32
N LYS A 395 21.63 12.46 -8.20
CA LYS A 395 22.40 12.19 -9.41
C LYS A 395 21.45 12.38 -10.59
N PRO A 396 21.27 13.63 -11.08
CA PRO A 396 20.30 13.94 -12.12
C PRO A 396 20.48 13.06 -13.34
N MET A 397 19.36 12.56 -13.86
CA MET A 397 19.29 11.79 -15.10
C MET A 397 18.58 12.60 -16.17
N SER A 398 19.22 12.81 -17.31
CA SER A 398 18.58 13.36 -18.51
C SER A 398 18.01 12.19 -19.33
N LEU A 399 16.69 11.95 -19.22
CA LEU A 399 15.98 10.87 -19.91
C LEU A 399 15.33 11.41 -21.18
N SER A 400 15.57 10.76 -22.32
CA SER A 400 14.93 11.06 -23.59
C SER A 400 14.24 9.82 -24.14
N ILE A 401 13.02 10.01 -24.65
CA ILE A 401 12.16 8.96 -25.19
C ILE A 401 11.62 9.41 -26.54
N ARG A 402 12.02 8.73 -27.60
CA ARG A 402 11.40 8.87 -28.92
C ARG A 402 10.27 7.86 -29.03
N LEU A 403 9.04 8.32 -28.87
CA LEU A 403 7.85 7.52 -29.09
C LEU A 403 7.66 7.35 -30.61
N ILE A 404 7.78 6.13 -31.10
CA ILE A 404 7.78 5.84 -32.54
C ILE A 404 6.38 5.48 -33.02
N SER A 405 5.78 4.44 -32.42
CA SER A 405 4.48 3.91 -32.86
C SER A 405 3.74 3.17 -31.75
N GLY A 406 2.45 2.93 -31.96
CA GLY A 406 1.65 1.97 -31.23
C GLY A 406 1.25 0.80 -32.12
N HIS A 407 0.90 -0.31 -31.53
CA HIS A 407 0.51 -1.54 -32.21
C HIS A 407 -0.72 -2.12 -31.57
N GLN A 408 -1.75 -2.43 -32.38
CA GLN A 408 -2.97 -3.14 -32.00
C GLN A 408 -3.60 -2.57 -30.70
N LEU A 409 -3.72 -1.24 -30.64
CA LEU A 409 -4.35 -0.58 -29.51
C LEU A 409 -5.83 -1.00 -29.43
N PRO A 410 -6.41 -1.14 -28.22
CA PRO A 410 -7.82 -1.49 -28.06
C PRO A 410 -8.72 -0.49 -28.81
N PRO A 411 -9.86 -0.94 -29.35
CA PRO A 411 -10.87 -0.04 -29.88
C PRO A 411 -11.50 0.77 -28.75
N SER A 412 -11.88 2.00 -29.03
CA SER A 412 -12.61 2.84 -28.10
C SER A 412 -14.06 2.36 -27.93
N SER A 413 -14.50 2.20 -26.70
CA SER A 413 -15.90 1.87 -26.37
C SER A 413 -16.82 3.09 -26.51
N LEU A 414 -16.27 4.29 -26.39
CA LEU A 414 -17.00 5.56 -26.46
C LEU A 414 -17.08 6.12 -27.88
N SER A 415 -16.29 5.61 -28.82
CA SER A 415 -16.31 6.03 -30.22
C SER A 415 -17.50 5.42 -30.96
N LYS A 416 -18.32 6.25 -31.60
CA LYS A 416 -19.46 5.81 -32.44
C LYS A 416 -19.04 4.92 -33.62
N THR A 417 -17.78 5.01 -34.05
CA THR A 417 -17.24 4.25 -35.20
C THR A 417 -16.37 3.08 -34.76
N ASN A 418 -16.24 2.84 -33.45
CA ASN A 418 -15.31 1.86 -32.88
C ASN A 418 -13.86 2.04 -33.37
N LYS A 419 -13.47 3.28 -33.67
CA LYS A 419 -12.12 3.69 -34.05
C LYS A 419 -11.58 4.62 -32.99
N ALA A 420 -10.35 4.42 -32.55
CA ALA A 420 -9.70 5.31 -31.61
C ALA A 420 -8.88 6.39 -32.33
N ASP A 421 -8.81 7.55 -31.70
CA ASP A 421 -7.92 8.67 -32.00
C ASP A 421 -6.80 8.70 -30.93
N PRO A 422 -5.81 7.75 -30.98
CA PRO A 422 -4.92 7.55 -29.87
C PRO A 422 -3.90 8.70 -29.72
N LEU A 423 -3.62 8.97 -28.45
CA LEU A 423 -2.51 9.77 -27.98
C LEU A 423 -1.82 9.06 -26.81
N VAL A 424 -0.57 9.43 -26.55
CA VAL A 424 0.20 8.87 -25.42
C VAL A 424 0.58 10.00 -24.47
N GLN A 425 0.30 9.77 -23.18
CA GLN A 425 0.82 10.60 -22.11
C GLN A 425 2.01 9.88 -21.48
N ILE A 426 3.14 10.58 -21.33
CA ILE A 426 4.32 10.10 -20.61
C ILE A 426 4.44 10.95 -19.34
N GLU A 427 4.35 10.31 -18.20
CA GLU A 427 4.29 10.96 -16.90
C GLU A 427 5.45 10.48 -16.02
N ILE A 428 6.08 11.41 -15.30
CA ILE A 428 7.07 11.13 -14.28
C ILE A 428 6.44 11.44 -12.91
N TYR A 429 6.51 10.48 -12.02
CA TYR A 429 6.15 10.60 -10.61
C TYR A 429 7.42 10.43 -9.78
N GLY A 430 7.70 11.34 -8.88
CA GLY A 430 8.90 11.35 -8.06
C GLY A 430 8.79 12.39 -6.97
N VAL A 431 9.92 12.99 -6.59
CA VAL A 431 9.93 14.19 -5.75
C VAL A 431 9.21 15.34 -6.48
N PRO A 432 8.74 16.40 -5.80
CA PRO A 432 7.95 17.46 -6.44
C PRO A 432 8.61 18.06 -7.69
N GLU A 433 9.93 18.19 -7.71
CA GLU A 433 10.70 18.74 -8.83
C GLU A 433 10.72 17.81 -10.06
N ASP A 434 10.60 16.51 -9.87
CA ASP A 434 10.63 15.49 -10.93
C ASP A 434 9.28 15.29 -11.59
N GLN A 435 8.19 15.76 -10.97
CA GLN A 435 6.85 15.57 -11.51
C GLN A 435 6.69 16.25 -12.86
N ALA A 436 6.41 15.46 -13.88
CA ALA A 436 6.26 15.95 -15.23
C ALA A 436 5.21 15.14 -15.99
N LYS A 437 4.53 15.81 -16.92
CA LYS A 437 3.56 15.19 -17.82
C LYS A 437 3.73 15.77 -19.21
N LYS A 438 3.97 14.92 -20.20
CA LYS A 438 4.06 15.27 -21.60
C LYS A 438 3.09 14.43 -22.41
N LYS A 439 2.53 15.03 -23.47
CA LYS A 439 1.48 14.43 -24.30
C LYS A 439 1.91 14.48 -25.76
N SER A 440 1.70 13.39 -26.49
CA SER A 440 1.90 13.32 -27.93
C SER A 440 0.80 14.06 -28.70
N SER A 441 1.01 14.26 -29.98
CA SER A 441 -0.08 14.56 -30.90
C SER A 441 -1.10 13.43 -30.96
N VAL A 442 -2.29 13.73 -31.47
CA VAL A 442 -3.37 12.75 -31.66
C VAL A 442 -3.28 12.18 -33.08
N VAL A 443 -3.29 10.87 -33.21
CA VAL A 443 -3.34 10.18 -34.50
C VAL A 443 -4.79 9.79 -34.81
N LYS A 444 -5.41 10.46 -35.80
CA LYS A 444 -6.83 10.28 -36.05
C LYS A 444 -7.16 8.91 -36.67
N SER A 445 -8.20 8.26 -36.14
CA SER A 445 -8.82 7.03 -36.68
C SER A 445 -7.85 5.87 -36.94
N ASN A 446 -6.80 5.73 -36.14
CA ASN A 446 -5.78 4.71 -36.32
C ASN A 446 -5.33 4.09 -35.00
N ALA A 447 -6.07 3.12 -34.50
CA ALA A 447 -5.68 2.32 -33.36
C ALA A 447 -4.73 1.17 -33.72
N LEU A 448 -4.75 0.71 -34.98
CA LEU A 448 -4.01 -0.48 -35.39
C LEU A 448 -2.50 -0.27 -35.41
N CYS A 449 -2.05 0.86 -36.00
CA CYS A 449 -0.63 1.18 -36.12
C CYS A 449 -0.40 2.71 -36.16
N PRO A 450 -0.74 3.44 -35.09
CA PRO A 450 -0.48 4.87 -35.01
C PRO A 450 1.01 5.15 -34.99
N LYS A 451 1.43 6.24 -35.62
CA LYS A 451 2.83 6.67 -35.70
C LYS A 451 2.93 8.11 -35.20
N TRP A 452 3.74 8.35 -34.19
CA TRP A 452 4.02 9.69 -33.66
C TRP A 452 5.40 10.18 -34.07
N ASN A 453 6.43 9.37 -33.80
CA ASN A 453 7.82 9.72 -34.10
C ASN A 453 8.28 11.00 -33.36
N GLU A 454 7.75 11.23 -32.17
CA GLU A 454 8.00 12.41 -31.35
C GLU A 454 9.00 12.10 -30.23
N THR A 455 9.81 13.09 -29.85
CA THR A 455 10.80 12.96 -28.78
C THR A 455 10.40 13.77 -27.55
N PHE A 456 10.43 13.13 -26.40
CA PHE A 456 10.16 13.70 -25.10
C PHE A 456 11.40 13.61 -24.23
N SER A 457 11.79 14.71 -23.57
CA SER A 457 12.95 14.73 -22.68
C SER A 457 12.53 15.15 -21.28
N PHE A 458 13.10 14.50 -20.27
CA PHE A 458 12.83 14.76 -18.86
C PHE A 458 14.17 14.90 -18.13
N ASN A 459 14.24 15.85 -17.20
CA ASN A 459 15.37 15.97 -16.29
C ASN A 459 14.90 15.52 -14.90
N ILE A 460 15.41 14.38 -14.44
CA ILE A 460 14.97 13.72 -13.22
C ILE A 460 16.05 13.88 -12.17
N GLN A 461 15.75 14.55 -11.05
CA GLN A 461 16.70 14.87 -10.00
C GLN A 461 16.98 13.67 -9.09
N VAL A 462 15.98 12.82 -8.84
CA VAL A 462 16.06 11.67 -7.94
C VAL A 462 15.54 10.41 -8.64
N PRO A 463 16.32 9.85 -9.58
CA PRO A 463 15.90 8.68 -10.36
C PRO A 463 15.55 7.46 -9.49
N GLU A 464 16.17 7.33 -8.30
CA GLU A 464 15.94 6.25 -7.35
C GLU A 464 14.50 6.23 -6.78
N LEU A 465 13.82 7.38 -6.77
CA LEU A 465 12.42 7.50 -6.32
C LEU A 465 11.45 7.65 -7.47
N ALA A 466 11.95 7.92 -8.69
CA ALA A 466 11.11 8.27 -9.81
C ALA A 466 10.48 7.03 -10.47
N MET A 467 9.18 7.18 -10.78
CA MET A 467 8.40 6.25 -11.58
C MET A 467 8.07 6.89 -12.92
N ILE A 468 8.03 6.09 -13.98
CA ILE A 468 7.54 6.53 -15.28
C ILE A 468 6.28 5.74 -15.66
N ARG A 469 5.30 6.45 -16.18
CA ARG A 469 4.04 5.91 -16.65
C ARG A 469 3.80 6.29 -18.10
N PHE A 470 3.55 5.31 -18.95
CA PHE A 470 3.05 5.46 -20.30
C PHE A 470 1.56 5.18 -20.27
N CYS A 471 0.73 6.15 -20.65
CA CYS A 471 -0.72 6.01 -20.71
C CYS A 471 -1.21 6.32 -22.12
N VAL A 472 -1.92 5.38 -22.70
CA VAL A 472 -2.56 5.53 -24.02
C VAL A 472 -4.03 5.84 -23.80
N GLU A 473 -4.49 6.90 -24.45
CA GLU A 473 -5.87 7.36 -24.38
C GLU A 473 -6.44 7.59 -25.78
N ASP A 474 -7.74 7.47 -25.91
CA ASP A 474 -8.51 7.90 -27.08
C ASP A 474 -9.04 9.32 -26.85
N GLU A 475 -8.79 10.23 -27.76
CA GLU A 475 -9.38 11.57 -27.74
C GLU A 475 -10.82 11.54 -28.24
N VAL A 476 -11.77 11.22 -27.36
CA VAL A 476 -13.20 11.17 -27.72
C VAL A 476 -13.81 12.56 -27.85
N SER A 477 -13.36 13.51 -27.02
CA SER A 477 -13.80 14.91 -27.05
C SER A 477 -12.73 15.83 -26.43
N LEU A 478 -12.90 17.14 -26.57
CA LEU A 478 -12.00 18.13 -25.96
C LEU A 478 -11.93 18.05 -24.43
N VAL A 479 -12.86 17.37 -23.78
CA VAL A 479 -13.01 17.33 -22.32
C VAL A 479 -12.73 15.95 -21.74
N ASN A 480 -13.01 14.88 -22.47
CA ASN A 480 -12.89 13.51 -21.97
C ASN A 480 -12.10 12.62 -22.92
N ASN A 481 -11.05 12.00 -22.41
CA ASN A 481 -10.34 10.94 -23.08
C ASN A 481 -10.77 9.59 -22.51
N GLU A 482 -10.80 8.54 -23.34
CA GLU A 482 -10.98 7.17 -22.89
C GLU A 482 -9.63 6.49 -22.69
N PHE A 483 -9.45 5.82 -21.56
CA PHE A 483 -8.25 5.02 -21.28
C PHE A 483 -8.21 3.77 -22.17
N LEU A 484 -7.10 3.56 -22.87
CA LEU A 484 -6.88 2.40 -23.72
C LEU A 484 -5.86 1.41 -23.14
N GLY A 485 -4.89 1.88 -22.36
CA GLY A 485 -3.88 1.02 -21.74
C GLY A 485 -2.77 1.82 -21.10
N GLN A 486 -1.99 1.17 -20.25
CA GLN A 486 -0.86 1.80 -19.55
C GLN A 486 0.29 0.82 -19.34
N TYR A 487 1.47 1.36 -19.06
CA TYR A 487 2.60 0.63 -18.49
C TYR A 487 3.38 1.54 -17.56
N THR A 488 3.61 1.08 -16.32
CA THR A 488 4.25 1.86 -15.27
C THR A 488 5.41 1.07 -14.67
N LEU A 489 6.57 1.73 -14.47
CA LEU A 489 7.76 1.10 -13.92
C LEU A 489 8.68 2.13 -13.25
N PRO A 490 9.62 1.72 -12.38
CA PRO A 490 10.66 2.60 -11.86
C PRO A 490 11.57 3.09 -13.01
N VAL A 491 11.99 4.36 -12.96
CA VAL A 491 12.88 4.94 -13.98
C VAL A 491 14.19 4.16 -14.09
N LEU A 492 14.76 3.72 -12.97
CA LEU A 492 15.99 2.92 -12.96
C LEU A 492 15.83 1.51 -13.55
N SER A 493 14.59 1.03 -13.70
CA SER A 493 14.30 -0.27 -14.33
C SER A 493 14.14 -0.18 -15.85
N LEU A 494 14.30 1.02 -16.44
CA LEU A 494 14.24 1.23 -17.89
C LEU A 494 15.47 0.64 -18.59
N ASN A 495 15.24 -0.16 -19.64
CA ASN A 495 16.25 -0.50 -20.64
C ASN A 495 16.40 0.64 -21.66
N THR A 496 17.62 0.89 -22.10
CA THR A 496 17.95 1.81 -23.21
C THR A 496 17.86 1.12 -24.58
N GLY A 497 17.78 1.91 -25.66
CA GLY A 497 17.67 1.43 -27.03
C GLY A 497 16.23 1.31 -27.51
N TYR A 498 16.00 0.55 -28.57
CA TYR A 498 14.65 0.30 -29.11
C TYR A 498 13.93 -0.72 -28.25
N ARG A 499 12.75 -0.35 -27.73
CA ARG A 499 12.02 -1.14 -26.75
C ARG A 499 10.55 -1.28 -27.11
N ASN A 500 10.03 -2.48 -26.84
CA ASN A 500 8.61 -2.77 -26.85
C ASN A 500 8.04 -2.54 -25.44
N ILE A 501 6.95 -1.78 -25.37
CA ILE A 501 6.25 -1.42 -24.13
C ILE A 501 4.89 -2.13 -24.16
N PRO A 502 4.70 -3.26 -23.48
CA PRO A 502 3.41 -3.94 -23.46
C PRO A 502 2.39 -3.07 -22.72
N LEU A 503 1.14 -3.08 -23.16
CA LEU A 503 0.09 -2.34 -22.47
C LEU A 503 -0.70 -3.24 -21.54
N LEU A 504 -1.08 -2.67 -20.41
CA LEU A 504 -1.88 -3.30 -19.37
C LEU A 504 -3.21 -2.55 -19.22
N THR A 505 -4.24 -3.26 -18.78
CA THR A 505 -5.49 -2.65 -18.31
C THR A 505 -5.25 -1.87 -17.00
N ARG A 506 -6.28 -1.18 -16.51
CA ARG A 506 -6.21 -0.51 -15.18
C ARG A 506 -6.01 -1.48 -14.01
N GLU A 507 -6.44 -2.73 -14.18
CA GLU A 507 -6.29 -3.82 -13.20
C GLU A 507 -4.91 -4.49 -13.26
N GLY A 508 -4.05 -4.06 -14.21
CA GLY A 508 -2.71 -4.62 -14.40
C GLY A 508 -2.67 -5.90 -15.25
N ILE A 509 -3.75 -6.22 -15.97
CA ILE A 509 -3.83 -7.38 -16.86
C ILE A 509 -3.26 -6.99 -18.23
N LYS A 510 -2.38 -7.84 -18.79
CA LYS A 510 -1.80 -7.62 -20.11
C LYS A 510 -2.90 -7.61 -21.18
N ILE A 511 -2.88 -6.57 -22.01
CA ILE A 511 -3.72 -6.48 -23.20
C ILE A 511 -2.98 -7.22 -24.32
N GLU A 512 -3.56 -8.31 -24.80
CA GLU A 512 -2.94 -9.13 -25.84
C GLU A 512 -2.62 -8.30 -27.08
N SER A 513 -1.38 -8.42 -27.56
CA SER A 513 -0.85 -7.77 -28.75
C SER A 513 -0.77 -6.24 -28.71
N ALA A 514 -1.33 -5.57 -27.69
CA ALA A 514 -1.26 -4.10 -27.59
C ALA A 514 0.08 -3.65 -27.01
N SER A 515 0.76 -2.76 -27.74
CA SER A 515 2.05 -2.23 -27.28
C SER A 515 2.37 -0.87 -27.86
N LEU A 516 3.35 -0.18 -27.24
CA LEU A 516 4.05 0.96 -27.83
C LEU A 516 5.47 0.53 -28.22
N PHE A 517 6.03 1.20 -29.21
CA PHE A 517 7.41 1.04 -29.61
C PHE A 517 8.13 2.39 -29.47
N ALA A 518 9.24 2.38 -28.74
CA ALA A 518 10.00 3.58 -28.44
C ALA A 518 11.51 3.35 -28.50
N HIS A 519 12.28 4.41 -28.72
CA HIS A 519 13.71 4.46 -28.52
C HIS A 519 14.01 5.28 -27.27
N ILE A 520 14.75 4.69 -26.32
CA ILE A 520 15.01 5.24 -24.99
C ILE A 520 16.51 5.41 -24.79
N TRP A 521 16.92 6.58 -24.30
CA TRP A 521 18.30 6.81 -23.88
C TRP A 521 18.35 7.81 -22.72
N TYR A 522 19.38 7.70 -21.90
CA TYR A 522 19.65 8.63 -20.79
C TYR A 522 21.14 8.75 -20.53
N TYR A 523 21.54 9.87 -19.93
CA TYR A 523 22.89 10.14 -19.48
C TYR A 523 22.90 10.59 -18.03
#